data_5e93d5c74400b82a040109ffc27dd0f4
#
_entry.id   5e93d5c74400b82a040109ffc27dd0f4
#
_cell.length_a   1.000
_cell.length_b   1.000
_cell.length_c   1.000
_cell.angle_alpha   90.00
_cell.angle_beta   90.00
_cell.angle_gamma   90.00
#
_symmetry.space_group_name_H-M   'P 1'
#
loop_
_entity.id
_entity.type
_entity.pdbx_description
1 polymer ?
#
loop_
_entity_poly.entity_id
_entity_poly.type
_entity_poly.pdbx_seq_one_letter_code
_entity_poly.pdbx_strand_id
1 'polypeptide(L)'
;MKLLFSVTTFSLLSISLISQNDIDAMRYSQTFFGGTSRSKAMAGSFGALGADGSCMGTNPAGIGLYKKGDINISFGLRFFSVDATHNGTSNKNFKANVPFDGLTLVGAWDSKQQPDNHHAIGLSCNQIVNFNSNTTIEGRSNFKSIANDFLSSANGKGLSNLDNGYSGMAYDNYLIDMYDTLNNKYASIIN
;
A
#
# COMPACT_ATOMS: atom_id res chain seq x y z
N MET A 1 -16.95 27.61 -21.59
CA MET A 1 -17.97 26.60 -21.34
C MET A 1 -17.42 25.18 -21.31
N LYS A 2 -16.63 24.72 -22.29
CA LYS A 2 -16.06 23.34 -22.28
C LYS A 2 -15.11 23.05 -21.10
N LEU A 3 -14.32 24.04 -20.67
CA LEU A 3 -13.41 23.89 -19.53
C LEU A 3 -14.16 23.78 -18.19
N LEU A 4 -15.23 24.55 -18.00
CA LEU A 4 -16.07 24.47 -16.80
C LEU A 4 -16.77 23.10 -16.69
N PHE A 5 -17.20 22.56 -17.81
CA PHE A 5 -17.84 21.24 -17.86
C PHE A 5 -16.85 20.12 -17.52
N SER A 6 -15.59 20.22 -17.97
CA SER A 6 -14.53 19.27 -17.66
C SER A 6 -14.15 19.29 -16.17
N VAL A 7 -14.08 20.47 -15.54
CA VAL A 7 -13.75 20.62 -14.11
C VAL A 7 -14.89 20.09 -13.22
N THR A 8 -16.15 20.36 -13.58
CA THR A 8 -17.30 19.83 -12.83
C THR A 8 -17.42 18.31 -12.96
N THR A 9 -17.14 17.72 -14.13
CA THR A 9 -17.16 16.27 -14.31
C THR A 9 -16.07 15.59 -13.48
N PHE A 10 -14.87 16.18 -13.40
CA PHE A 10 -13.76 15.67 -12.58
C PHE A 10 -14.06 15.76 -11.07
N SER A 11 -14.73 16.84 -10.64
CA SER A 11 -15.14 17.02 -9.23
C SER A 11 -16.22 16.05 -8.77
N LEU A 12 -17.12 15.62 -9.69
CA LEU A 12 -18.19 14.65 -9.38
C LEU A 12 -17.67 13.20 -9.26
N LEU A 13 -16.54 12.87 -9.88
CA LEU A 13 -15.88 11.56 -9.76
C LEU A 13 -15.21 11.36 -8.39
N SER A 14 -15.00 12.42 -7.63
CA SER A 14 -14.32 12.35 -6.34
C SER A 14 -15.22 11.91 -5.17
N ILE A 15 -16.52 11.78 -5.35
CA ILE A 15 -17.49 11.56 -4.25
C ILE A 15 -17.69 10.07 -3.92
N SER A 16 -17.11 9.15 -4.68
CA SER A 16 -17.43 7.71 -4.57
C SER A 16 -16.40 6.87 -3.81
N LEU A 17 -15.47 7.48 -3.07
CA LEU A 17 -14.35 6.76 -2.41
C LEU A 17 -14.59 6.48 -0.92
N ILE A 18 -15.77 5.99 -0.53
CA ILE A 18 -16.11 5.66 0.87
C ILE A 18 -15.56 4.28 1.29
N SER A 19 -14.89 3.57 0.40
CA SER A 19 -14.36 2.22 0.63
C SER A 19 -12.93 2.19 1.20
N GLN A 20 -12.39 3.31 1.68
CA GLN A 20 -11.04 3.35 2.23
C GLN A 20 -11.06 2.95 3.70
N ASN A 21 -10.33 1.89 4.02
CA ASN A 21 -10.09 1.48 5.40
C ASN A 21 -8.87 2.25 5.95
N ASP A 22 -8.94 2.74 7.19
CA ASP A 22 -7.85 3.46 7.87
C ASP A 22 -6.55 2.66 7.89
N ILE A 23 -6.63 1.34 8.00
CA ILE A 23 -5.48 0.44 7.97
C ILE A 23 -4.78 0.46 6.60
N ASP A 24 -5.56 0.44 5.52
CA ASP A 24 -5.00 0.51 4.17
C ASP A 24 -4.45 1.90 3.86
N ALA A 25 -5.13 2.95 4.30
CA ALA A 25 -4.64 4.32 4.19
C ALA A 25 -3.28 4.47 4.90
N MET A 26 -3.15 3.94 6.12
CA MET A 26 -1.88 3.93 6.86
C MET A 26 -0.80 3.12 6.14
N ARG A 27 -1.14 1.96 5.57
CA ARG A 27 -0.20 1.12 4.81
C ARG A 27 0.33 1.83 3.57
N TYR A 28 -0.53 2.53 2.82
CA TYR A 28 -0.14 3.26 1.62
C TYR A 28 0.58 4.58 1.92
N SER A 29 0.36 5.17 3.08
CA SER A 29 1.06 6.40 3.50
C SER A 29 2.49 6.16 3.95
N GLN A 30 2.87 4.93 4.29
CA GLN A 30 4.24 4.59 4.67
C GLN A 30 5.13 4.60 3.43
N THR A 31 6.01 5.58 3.35
CA THR A 31 7.00 5.68 2.27
C THR A 31 8.38 5.36 2.79
N PHE A 32 9.07 4.48 2.09
CA PHE A 32 10.47 4.17 2.34
C PHE A 32 11.27 4.70 1.17
N PHE A 33 12.24 5.55 1.44
CA PHE A 33 13.08 6.10 0.38
C PHE A 33 13.88 4.98 -0.28
N GLY A 34 13.48 4.66 -1.50
CA GLY A 34 14.25 3.82 -2.42
C GLY A 34 15.44 4.60 -2.95
N GLY A 35 16.09 4.07 -3.97
CA GLY A 35 17.16 4.76 -4.67
C GLY A 35 18.44 3.94 -4.73
N THR A 36 19.56 4.62 -4.84
CA THR A 36 20.87 3.98 -5.03
C THR A 36 21.28 3.17 -3.81
N SER A 37 22.09 2.12 -4.02
CA SER A 37 22.67 1.33 -2.94
C SER A 37 23.50 2.18 -1.98
N ARG A 38 24.14 3.22 -2.52
CA ARG A 38 24.91 4.20 -1.75
C ARG A 38 24.00 4.98 -0.79
N SER A 39 22.86 5.47 -1.25
CA SER A 39 21.89 6.18 -0.41
C SER A 39 21.36 5.28 0.70
N LYS A 40 21.05 4.03 0.39
CA LYS A 40 20.56 3.06 1.37
C LYS A 40 21.60 2.74 2.44
N ALA A 41 22.88 2.57 2.03
CA ALA A 41 23.97 2.34 2.98
C ALA A 41 24.15 3.50 3.97
N MET A 42 23.78 4.71 3.56
CA MET A 42 23.83 5.92 4.40
C MET A 42 22.48 6.30 5.00
N ALA A 43 21.55 5.34 5.10
CA ALA A 43 20.23 5.53 5.69
C ALA A 43 19.43 6.71 5.09
N GLY A 44 19.62 7.00 3.79
CA GLY A 44 18.87 8.05 3.10
C GLY A 44 19.40 9.48 3.32
N SER A 45 20.59 9.68 3.89
CA SER A 45 21.14 11.00 4.23
C SER A 45 21.50 11.87 3.02
N PHE A 46 21.31 11.40 1.79
CA PHE A 46 21.63 12.13 0.55
C PHE A 46 20.77 13.36 0.28
N GLY A 47 19.69 13.54 1.00
CA GLY A 47 18.92 14.78 0.94
C GLY A 47 19.73 16.03 1.29
N ALA A 48 20.76 15.89 2.15
CA ALA A 48 21.69 16.96 2.51
C ALA A 48 22.97 16.97 1.68
N LEU A 49 23.45 15.77 1.30
CA LEU A 49 24.73 15.63 0.57
C LEU A 49 24.62 15.94 -0.91
N GLY A 50 23.49 15.59 -1.55
CA GLY A 50 23.32 15.75 -2.99
C GLY A 50 24.24 14.86 -3.84
N ALA A 51 24.31 15.11 -5.14
CA ALA A 51 25.11 14.36 -6.13
C ALA A 51 24.87 12.83 -6.10
N ASP A 52 23.64 12.45 -5.85
CA ASP A 52 23.13 11.09 -5.94
C ASP A 52 21.70 11.13 -6.49
N GLY A 53 21.34 10.24 -7.40
CA GLY A 53 20.02 10.23 -8.03
C GLY A 53 18.87 10.06 -7.07
N SER A 54 19.10 9.45 -5.90
CA SER A 54 18.10 9.30 -4.86
C SER A 54 17.68 10.64 -4.22
N CYS A 55 18.52 11.67 -4.30
CA CYS A 55 18.22 13.00 -3.74
C CYS A 55 17.01 13.65 -4.45
N MET A 56 16.72 13.28 -5.70
CA MET A 56 15.57 13.86 -6.41
C MET A 56 14.22 13.60 -5.75
N GLY A 57 14.09 12.52 -4.98
CA GLY A 57 12.88 12.21 -4.22
C GLY A 57 12.75 12.97 -2.90
N THR A 58 13.86 13.51 -2.36
CA THR A 58 13.89 14.17 -1.05
C THR A 58 14.26 15.65 -1.16
N ASN A 59 15.29 15.96 -1.93
CA ASN A 59 15.78 17.31 -2.16
C ASN A 59 16.28 17.45 -3.61
N PRO A 60 15.40 17.82 -4.56
CA PRO A 60 15.77 17.92 -5.97
C PRO A 60 16.96 18.85 -6.26
N ALA A 61 17.19 19.87 -5.41
CA ALA A 61 18.32 20.77 -5.58
C ALA A 61 19.69 20.06 -5.51
N GLY A 62 19.73 18.86 -4.91
CA GLY A 62 20.93 18.04 -4.82
C GLY A 62 21.52 17.61 -6.17
N ILE A 63 20.73 17.65 -7.27
CA ILE A 63 21.25 17.36 -8.61
C ILE A 63 22.22 18.43 -9.10
N GLY A 64 22.13 19.66 -8.59
CA GLY A 64 23.05 20.73 -8.93
C GLY A 64 24.52 20.49 -8.54
N LEU A 65 24.79 19.49 -7.71
CA LEU A 65 26.14 19.08 -7.33
C LEU A 65 26.78 18.07 -8.30
N TYR A 66 26.05 17.58 -9.28
CA TYR A 66 26.62 16.73 -10.34
C TYR A 66 27.50 17.56 -11.30
N LYS A 67 28.74 17.18 -11.45
CA LYS A 67 29.68 17.83 -12.39
C LYS A 67 29.65 17.24 -13.79
N LYS A 68 29.08 16.06 -13.94
CA LYS A 68 29.01 15.30 -15.21
C LYS A 68 27.68 14.54 -15.26
N GLY A 69 27.30 14.13 -16.46
CA GLY A 69 26.16 13.24 -16.64
C GLY A 69 26.37 11.90 -15.91
N ASP A 70 25.29 11.35 -15.37
CA ASP A 70 25.28 10.09 -14.63
C ASP A 70 24.05 9.27 -14.99
N ILE A 71 24.24 7.96 -15.11
CA ILE A 71 23.17 6.98 -15.31
C ILE A 71 23.31 5.93 -14.22
N ASN A 72 22.28 5.77 -13.42
CA ASN A 72 22.25 4.78 -12.36
C ASN A 72 21.01 3.90 -12.48
N ILE A 73 21.23 2.57 -12.40
CA ILE A 73 20.18 1.55 -12.31
C ILE A 73 20.45 0.77 -11.03
N SER A 74 19.45 0.70 -10.17
CA SER A 74 19.58 0.06 -8.86
C SER A 74 18.61 -1.11 -8.71
N PHE A 75 19.16 -2.24 -8.28
CA PHE A 75 18.38 -3.41 -7.83
C PHE A 75 18.71 -3.67 -6.36
N GLY A 76 17.70 -4.09 -5.62
CA GLY A 76 17.87 -4.53 -4.24
C GLY A 76 17.90 -6.04 -4.13
N LEU A 77 18.41 -6.55 -3.02
CA LEU A 77 18.20 -7.91 -2.59
C LEU A 77 17.55 -7.83 -1.20
N ARG A 78 16.34 -8.37 -1.08
CA ARG A 78 15.57 -8.30 0.17
C ARG A 78 15.18 -9.68 0.62
N PHE A 79 15.36 -9.91 1.91
CA PHE A 79 14.95 -11.12 2.59
C PHE A 79 13.88 -10.76 3.61
N PHE A 80 12.72 -11.38 3.51
CA PHE A 80 11.64 -11.23 4.45
C PHE A 80 11.49 -12.53 5.22
N SER A 81 11.50 -12.44 6.54
CA SER A 81 11.12 -13.52 7.43
C SER A 81 9.99 -13.01 8.31
N VAL A 82 8.87 -13.69 8.27
CA VAL A 82 7.66 -13.34 9.03
C VAL A 82 7.24 -14.54 9.84
N ASP A 83 7.15 -14.36 11.15
CA ASP A 83 6.61 -15.35 12.07
C ASP A 83 5.21 -14.89 12.47
N ALA A 84 4.20 -15.66 12.06
CA ALA A 84 2.80 -15.38 12.39
C ALA A 84 2.31 -16.43 13.38
N THR A 85 1.77 -15.99 14.50
CA THR A 85 1.16 -16.87 15.51
C THR A 85 -0.33 -16.57 15.63
N HIS A 86 -1.16 -17.57 15.44
CA HIS A 86 -2.60 -17.48 15.59
C HIS A 86 -3.14 -18.70 16.35
N ASN A 87 -3.88 -18.46 17.42
CA ASN A 87 -4.49 -19.51 18.26
C ASN A 87 -3.51 -20.64 18.67
N GLY A 88 -2.26 -20.29 19.00
CA GLY A 88 -1.23 -21.26 19.42
C GLY A 88 -0.51 -21.98 18.29
N THR A 89 -0.89 -21.73 17.02
CA THR A 89 -0.17 -22.24 15.84
C THR A 89 0.75 -21.14 15.32
N SER A 90 2.03 -21.48 15.14
CA SER A 90 3.04 -20.56 14.61
C SER A 90 3.49 -21.01 13.23
N ASN A 91 3.43 -20.11 12.27
CA ASN A 91 3.88 -20.31 10.89
C ASN A 91 5.01 -19.36 10.56
N LYS A 92 6.07 -19.91 9.96
CA LYS A 92 7.21 -19.13 9.48
C LYS A 92 7.18 -19.05 7.98
N ASN A 93 7.23 -17.83 7.46
CA ASN A 93 7.35 -17.59 6.04
C ASN A 93 8.67 -16.89 5.76
N PHE A 94 9.36 -17.39 4.75
CA PHE A 94 10.58 -16.78 4.22
C PHE A 94 10.40 -16.48 2.74
N LYS A 95 10.78 -15.27 2.34
CA LYS A 95 10.74 -14.85 0.94
C LYS A 95 11.98 -14.05 0.58
N ALA A 96 12.68 -14.48 -0.46
CA ALA A 96 13.71 -13.70 -1.11
C ALA A 96 13.12 -12.97 -2.32
N ASN A 97 13.52 -11.72 -2.51
CA ASN A 97 13.01 -10.86 -3.57
C ASN A 97 14.12 -9.96 -4.09
N VAL A 98 14.13 -9.75 -5.42
CA VAL A 98 15.04 -8.84 -6.11
C VAL A 98 14.21 -7.70 -6.70
N PRO A 99 13.87 -6.67 -5.91
CA PRO A 99 13.12 -5.54 -6.42
C PRO A 99 13.99 -4.64 -7.30
N PHE A 100 13.35 -4.01 -8.26
CA PHE A 100 13.88 -2.84 -8.93
C PHE A 100 13.76 -1.64 -7.97
N ASP A 101 14.89 -1.09 -7.56
CA ASP A 101 14.92 -0.01 -6.57
C ASP A 101 14.89 1.37 -7.20
N GLY A 102 15.42 1.51 -8.42
CA GLY A 102 15.32 2.78 -9.12
C GLY A 102 16.18 2.89 -10.38
N LEU A 103 15.79 3.86 -11.19
CA LEU A 103 16.53 4.34 -12.36
C LEU A 103 16.70 5.84 -12.21
N THR A 104 17.91 6.32 -12.48
CA THR A 104 18.23 7.75 -12.50
C THR A 104 19.05 8.10 -13.71
N LEU A 105 18.68 9.19 -14.35
CA LEU A 105 19.40 9.79 -15.47
C LEU A 105 19.66 11.25 -15.10
N VAL A 106 20.90 11.66 -15.10
CA VAL A 106 21.32 13.05 -14.85
C VAL A 106 22.22 13.53 -15.97
N GLY A 107 21.88 14.68 -16.55
CA GLY A 107 22.74 15.45 -17.42
C GLY A 107 23.25 16.66 -16.68
N ALA A 108 24.56 16.87 -16.65
CA ALA A 108 25.16 18.04 -16.02
C ALA A 108 26.26 18.62 -16.94
N TRP A 109 26.29 19.94 -17.05
CA TRP A 109 27.24 20.65 -17.89
C TRP A 109 27.45 22.09 -17.41
N ASP A 110 28.63 22.64 -17.71
CA ASP A 110 28.94 24.03 -17.41
C ASP A 110 28.62 24.91 -18.63
N SER A 111 28.24 26.15 -18.39
CA SER A 111 28.01 27.13 -19.45
C SER A 111 29.35 27.54 -20.10
N LYS A 112 29.40 27.49 -21.42
CA LYS A 112 30.61 27.92 -22.16
C LYS A 112 30.86 29.45 -22.06
N GLN A 113 29.82 30.21 -21.84
CA GLN A 113 29.88 31.68 -21.78
C GLN A 113 30.14 32.19 -20.36
N GLN A 114 29.73 31.48 -19.35
CA GLN A 114 29.88 31.79 -17.94
C GLN A 114 30.27 30.50 -17.19
N PRO A 115 31.56 30.26 -17.00
CA PRO A 115 32.04 29.00 -16.37
C PRO A 115 31.53 28.77 -14.94
N ASP A 116 31.10 29.83 -14.26
CA ASP A 116 30.51 29.76 -12.92
C ASP A 116 29.03 29.27 -12.94
N ASN A 117 28.40 29.26 -14.14
CA ASN A 117 27.03 28.82 -14.29
C ASN A 117 26.99 27.33 -14.63
N HIS A 118 26.59 26.54 -13.66
CA HIS A 118 26.39 25.11 -13.77
C HIS A 118 24.90 24.75 -14.02
N HIS A 119 24.67 23.86 -14.96
CA HIS A 119 23.33 23.38 -15.30
C HIS A 119 23.23 21.89 -15.06
N ALA A 120 22.13 21.45 -14.44
CA ALA A 120 21.82 20.05 -14.28
C ALA A 120 20.34 19.80 -14.58
N ILE A 121 20.08 18.69 -15.28
CA ILE A 121 18.73 18.17 -15.52
C ILE A 121 18.72 16.70 -15.11
N GLY A 122 17.66 16.25 -14.44
CA GLY A 122 17.56 14.90 -13.98
C GLY A 122 16.16 14.31 -14.16
N LEU A 123 16.11 13.01 -14.38
CA LEU A 123 14.92 12.20 -14.35
C LEU A 123 15.18 11.00 -13.44
N SER A 124 14.27 10.75 -12.47
CA SER A 124 14.39 9.58 -11.62
C SER A 124 13.06 8.86 -11.47
N CYS A 125 13.16 7.54 -11.36
CA CYS A 125 12.07 6.65 -10.99
C CYS A 125 12.57 5.78 -9.86
N ASN A 126 12.09 6.03 -8.64
CA ASN A 126 12.52 5.30 -7.44
C ASN A 126 11.34 4.54 -6.82
N GLN A 127 11.62 3.34 -6.34
CA GLN A 127 10.62 2.56 -5.60
C GLN A 127 10.38 3.23 -4.24
N ILE A 128 9.13 3.59 -3.97
CA ILE A 128 8.71 4.20 -2.70
C ILE A 128 8.29 3.12 -1.71
N VAL A 129 7.56 2.11 -2.18
CA VAL A 129 7.01 1.03 -1.34
C VAL A 129 7.18 -0.31 -2.05
N ASN A 130 7.37 -1.36 -1.30
CA ASN A 130 7.39 -2.72 -1.79
C ASN A 130 6.38 -3.58 -1.00
N PHE A 131 5.29 -3.97 -1.64
CA PHE A 131 4.26 -4.82 -1.04
C PHE A 131 4.51 -6.32 -1.25
N ASN A 132 5.68 -6.70 -1.73
CA ASN A 132 6.01 -8.09 -2.03
C ASN A 132 6.42 -8.88 -0.77
N SER A 133 5.63 -8.81 0.28
CA SER A 133 5.72 -9.66 1.46
C SER A 133 4.65 -10.75 1.40
N ASN A 134 4.94 -11.92 1.96
CA ASN A 134 3.99 -13.01 2.08
C ASN A 134 3.87 -13.40 3.55
N THR A 135 2.64 -13.40 4.06
CA THR A 135 2.35 -13.82 5.42
C THR A 135 1.24 -14.85 5.37
N THR A 136 1.54 -16.06 5.82
CA THR A 136 0.53 -17.12 5.96
C THR A 136 0.15 -17.20 7.43
N ILE A 137 -1.14 -17.08 7.70
CA ILE A 137 -1.72 -17.18 9.03
C ILE A 137 -2.63 -18.39 9.02
N GLU A 138 -2.28 -19.40 9.81
CA GLU A 138 -3.06 -20.63 9.95
C GLU A 138 -3.32 -20.87 11.44
N GLY A 139 -4.52 -21.32 11.73
CA GLY A 139 -4.88 -21.67 13.10
C GLY A 139 -6.29 -22.24 13.16
N ARG A 140 -6.54 -23.13 14.10
CA ARG A 140 -7.90 -23.59 14.38
C ARG A 140 -8.59 -22.61 15.30
N SER A 141 -9.78 -22.17 14.89
CA SER A 141 -10.69 -21.45 15.79
C SER A 141 -11.46 -22.47 16.60
N ASN A 142 -11.27 -22.48 17.91
CA ASN A 142 -11.99 -23.41 18.79
C ASN A 142 -13.42 -22.95 19.10
N PHE A 143 -13.74 -21.68 18.90
CA PHE A 143 -14.99 -21.09 19.39
C PHE A 143 -15.65 -20.08 18.44
N LYS A 144 -15.01 -19.72 17.33
CA LYS A 144 -15.58 -18.72 16.39
C LYS A 144 -15.45 -19.24 14.95
N SER A 145 -16.58 -19.40 14.32
CA SER A 145 -16.66 -19.62 12.88
C SER A 145 -17.16 -18.31 12.23
N ILE A 146 -17.02 -18.19 10.94
CA ILE A 146 -17.60 -17.08 10.17
C ILE A 146 -19.11 -16.98 10.34
N ALA A 147 -19.77 -18.10 10.67
CA ALA A 147 -21.18 -18.14 10.97
C ALA A 147 -21.53 -17.27 12.20
N ASN A 148 -20.63 -17.18 13.19
CA ASN A 148 -20.87 -16.32 14.36
C ASN A 148 -20.86 -14.83 13.98
N ASP A 149 -20.09 -14.43 13.00
CA ASP A 149 -20.06 -13.06 12.49
C ASP A 149 -21.36 -12.75 11.74
N PHE A 150 -21.86 -13.69 10.93
CA PHE A 150 -23.18 -13.57 10.31
C PHE A 150 -24.29 -13.45 11.36
N LEU A 151 -24.27 -14.29 12.39
CA LEU A 151 -25.22 -14.24 13.48
C LEU A 151 -25.17 -12.91 14.23
N SER A 152 -23.98 -12.40 14.53
CA SER A 152 -23.82 -11.11 15.21
C SER A 152 -24.36 -9.94 14.38
N SER A 153 -24.26 -10.02 13.06
CA SER A 153 -24.79 -9.03 12.11
C SER A 153 -26.31 -9.15 11.92
N ALA A 154 -26.87 -10.35 12.03
CA ALA A 154 -28.29 -10.64 11.78
C ALA A 154 -29.14 -10.46 13.03
N ASN A 155 -28.66 -10.87 14.22
CA ASN A 155 -29.43 -10.84 15.45
C ASN A 155 -29.96 -9.45 15.78
N GLY A 156 -31.24 -9.40 16.12
CA GLY A 156 -31.96 -8.14 16.42
C GLY A 156 -32.49 -7.41 15.19
N LYS A 157 -32.24 -7.91 13.97
CA LYS A 157 -32.79 -7.32 12.75
C LYS A 157 -33.86 -8.22 12.16
N GLY A 158 -34.97 -7.63 11.75
CA GLY A 158 -36.01 -8.34 10.98
C GLY A 158 -35.48 -8.73 9.59
N LEU A 159 -36.10 -9.73 8.95
CA LEU A 159 -35.69 -10.23 7.64
C LEU A 159 -35.53 -9.14 6.56
N SER A 160 -36.43 -8.15 6.57
CA SER A 160 -36.38 -7.03 5.63
C SER A 160 -35.23 -6.04 5.88
N ASN A 161 -34.57 -6.11 7.04
CA ASN A 161 -33.51 -5.21 7.47
C ASN A 161 -32.13 -5.88 7.51
N LEU A 162 -32.05 -7.11 7.00
CA LEU A 162 -30.77 -7.78 6.82
C LEU A 162 -29.96 -7.08 5.71
N ASP A 163 -28.67 -7.01 5.92
CA ASP A 163 -27.74 -6.49 4.91
C ASP A 163 -27.65 -7.49 3.74
N ASN A 164 -28.07 -7.06 2.55
CA ASN A 164 -28.08 -7.89 1.35
C ASN A 164 -26.69 -8.42 0.95
N GLY A 165 -25.61 -7.74 1.31
CA GLY A 165 -24.26 -8.13 0.99
C GLY A 165 -23.58 -9.05 2.00
N TYR A 166 -24.13 -9.23 3.19
CA TYR A 166 -23.50 -9.98 4.28
C TYR A 166 -24.46 -10.91 5.01
N SER A 167 -25.23 -10.42 5.96
CA SER A 167 -26.16 -11.25 6.75
C SER A 167 -27.36 -11.75 5.94
N GLY A 168 -27.87 -10.96 4.99
CA GLY A 168 -28.93 -11.39 4.09
C GLY A 168 -28.44 -12.48 3.13
N MET A 169 -27.24 -12.32 2.57
CA MET A 169 -26.64 -13.37 1.74
C MET A 169 -26.45 -14.69 2.51
N ALA A 170 -26.06 -14.61 3.80
CA ALA A 170 -25.93 -15.80 4.64
C ALA A 170 -27.28 -16.47 4.91
N TYR A 171 -28.34 -15.69 5.07
CA TYR A 171 -29.71 -16.20 5.22
C TYR A 171 -30.21 -16.84 3.92
N ASP A 172 -30.06 -16.20 2.79
CA ASP A 172 -30.50 -16.67 1.48
C ASP A 172 -29.80 -17.98 1.05
N ASN A 173 -28.58 -18.19 1.54
CA ASN A 173 -27.82 -19.43 1.28
C ASN A 173 -27.93 -20.46 2.41
N TYR A 174 -28.88 -20.31 3.32
CA TYR A 174 -29.13 -21.26 4.42
C TYR A 174 -27.93 -21.50 5.34
N LEU A 175 -27.04 -20.51 5.49
CA LEU A 175 -25.94 -20.61 6.46
C LEU A 175 -26.41 -20.24 7.89
N ILE A 176 -27.41 -19.37 7.97
CA ILE A 176 -28.11 -19.00 9.18
C ILE A 176 -29.62 -19.07 8.94
N ASP A 177 -30.38 -19.37 9.97
CA ASP A 177 -31.86 -19.40 9.90
C ASP A 177 -32.45 -18.72 11.12
N MET A 178 -33.64 -18.15 10.96
CA MET A 178 -34.36 -17.48 12.04
C MET A 178 -35.16 -18.51 12.86
N TYR A 179 -34.79 -18.73 14.11
CA TYR A 179 -35.49 -19.63 15.01
C TYR A 179 -36.47 -18.92 15.96
N ASP A 180 -36.30 -17.62 16.18
CA ASP A 180 -37.21 -16.80 17.04
C ASP A 180 -37.61 -15.54 16.29
N THR A 181 -38.81 -15.55 15.73
CA THR A 181 -39.35 -14.43 14.95
C THR A 181 -39.76 -13.23 15.81
N LEU A 182 -40.09 -13.44 17.09
CA LEU A 182 -40.49 -12.37 17.98
C LEU A 182 -39.32 -11.51 18.43
N ASN A 183 -38.18 -12.14 18.68
CA ASN A 183 -36.95 -11.46 19.11
C ASN A 183 -35.91 -11.28 18.01
N ASN A 184 -36.22 -11.63 16.75
CA ASN A 184 -35.34 -11.58 15.62
C ASN A 184 -33.99 -12.29 15.90
N LYS A 185 -34.05 -13.54 16.36
CA LYS A 185 -32.83 -14.33 16.64
C LYS A 185 -32.61 -15.38 15.59
N TYR A 186 -31.33 -15.49 15.21
CA TYR A 186 -30.83 -16.40 14.19
C TYR A 186 -29.90 -17.46 14.81
N ALA A 187 -29.87 -18.62 14.23
CA ALA A 187 -28.95 -19.70 14.57
C ALA A 187 -28.19 -20.17 13.31
N SER A 188 -27.00 -20.68 13.49
CA SER A 188 -26.25 -21.32 12.40
C SER A 188 -26.76 -22.74 12.19
N ILE A 189 -26.95 -23.11 10.94
CA ILE A 189 -27.30 -24.49 10.54
C ILE A 189 -26.02 -25.35 10.46
N ILE A 190 -24.86 -24.71 10.34
CA ILE A 190 -23.56 -25.35 10.28
C ILE A 190 -22.94 -25.29 11.68
N ASN A 191 -22.74 -26.46 12.28
CA ASN A 191 -22.01 -26.62 13.55
C ASN A 191 -20.50 -26.71 13.31
#